data_e3f256717c684b9c08ca33000b5beadb
#
_entry.id   e3f256717c684b9c08ca33000b5beadb
#
_cell.length_a   1.000
_cell.length_b   1.000
_cell.length_c   1.000
_cell.angle_alpha   90.00
_cell.angle_beta   90.00
_cell.angle_gamma   90.00
#
_symmetry.space_group_name_H-M   'P 1'
#
loop_
_entity.id
_entity.type
_entity.pdbx_description
1 polymer ?
#
loop_
_entity_poly.entity_id
_entity_poly.type
_entity_poly.pdbx_seq_one_letter_code
_entity_poly.pdbx_strand_id
1 'polypeptide(L)'
;PSASSAASDVYKRQPLFLVSGPKLVIECCKSGIVGTFPALNHRTTKGFEEWVVQIKNELSEFEKETGKKAAPFGVNLIVHNTNPRVRDDLKICIKHKVPIVITSLGAVSQLVGAVHSYGGLVYHDVIKKRHAEKASEAGVDGLILVSAGAGGHGGTINPMSLVAEIKKFFKKTIILSGCISTGQDIASAMQMGADFAYMGTRFINTKESLADEGYKDMI
;
A
#
# COMPACT_ATOMS: atom_id res chain seq x y z
N PRO A 1 -5.15 15.50 22.45
CA PRO A 1 -5.56 14.63 21.37
C PRO A 1 -5.84 13.25 21.93
N SER A 2 -7.03 12.68 21.65
CA SER A 2 -7.37 11.34 22.09
C SER A 2 -6.41 10.33 21.40
N ALA A 3 -5.94 9.34 22.13
CA ALA A 3 -5.04 8.30 21.64
C ALA A 3 -5.56 7.57 20.35
N SER A 4 -6.83 7.72 20.03
CA SER A 4 -7.51 7.17 18.87
C SER A 4 -7.14 7.86 17.55
N SER A 5 -6.87 9.16 17.52
CA SER A 5 -6.56 9.87 16.26
C SER A 5 -5.12 9.71 15.81
N ALA A 6 -4.18 9.54 16.75
CA ALA A 6 -2.77 9.31 16.45
C ALA A 6 -2.46 7.88 15.99
N ALA A 7 -3.28 6.89 16.40
CA ALA A 7 -3.09 5.49 16.00
C ALA A 7 -3.55 5.20 14.57
N SER A 8 -4.50 5.95 14.02
CA SER A 8 -5.04 5.73 12.67
C SER A 8 -4.07 6.10 11.55
N ASP A 9 -3.09 6.98 11.82
CA ASP A 9 -2.14 7.44 10.82
C ASP A 9 -0.86 6.58 10.73
N VAL A 10 -0.74 5.55 11.57
CA VAL A 10 0.53 4.84 11.81
C VAL A 10 0.71 3.59 10.95
N TYR A 11 -0.33 3.02 10.37
CA TYR A 11 -0.19 1.82 9.57
C TYR A 11 -0.99 1.85 8.26
N LYS A 12 -0.46 1.15 7.27
CA LYS A 12 -1.06 0.95 5.95
C LYS A 12 -1.24 -0.55 5.72
N ARG A 13 -2.27 -0.88 4.99
CA ARG A 13 -2.56 -2.26 4.65
C ARG A 13 -1.82 -2.69 3.38
N GLN A 14 -1.19 -3.85 3.41
CA GLN A 14 -0.53 -4.45 2.24
C GLN A 14 -1.54 -4.84 1.15
N PRO A 15 -1.30 -4.56 -0.14
CA PRO A 15 -2.11 -5.08 -1.24
C PRO A 15 -1.89 -6.58 -1.34
N LEU A 16 -2.93 -7.36 -1.00
CA LEU A 16 -2.86 -8.83 -1.04
C LEU A 16 -3.43 -9.33 -2.37
N PHE A 17 -2.63 -10.07 -3.11
CA PHE A 17 -3.04 -10.66 -4.37
C PHE A 17 -4.21 -11.63 -4.15
N LEU A 18 -5.27 -11.50 -4.97
CA LEU A 18 -6.54 -12.23 -4.92
C LEU A 18 -7.37 -12.05 -3.61
N VAL A 19 -6.87 -11.35 -2.61
CA VAL A 19 -7.53 -11.20 -1.29
C VAL A 19 -8.11 -9.81 -1.11
N SER A 20 -7.38 -8.77 -1.58
CA SER A 20 -7.79 -7.39 -1.44
C SER A 20 -8.80 -6.99 -2.51
N GLY A 21 -10.04 -6.73 -2.11
CA GLY A 21 -11.10 -6.19 -2.96
C GLY A 21 -11.61 -4.85 -2.45
N PRO A 22 -12.57 -4.22 -3.18
CA PRO A 22 -13.12 -2.91 -2.83
C PRO A 22 -13.66 -2.84 -1.40
N LYS A 23 -14.46 -3.83 -0.99
CA LYS A 23 -15.09 -3.86 0.32
C LYS A 23 -14.09 -3.73 1.46
N LEU A 24 -13.00 -4.49 1.39
CA LEU A 24 -11.96 -4.47 2.40
C LEU A 24 -11.19 -3.14 2.40
N VAL A 25 -10.90 -2.58 1.20
CA VAL A 25 -10.26 -1.26 1.07
C VAL A 25 -11.14 -0.16 1.66
N ILE A 26 -12.43 -0.17 1.36
CA ILE A 26 -13.40 0.82 1.84
C ILE A 26 -13.47 0.80 3.36
N GLU A 27 -13.65 -0.37 3.97
CA GLU A 27 -13.76 -0.48 5.43
C GLU A 27 -12.46 -0.11 6.15
N CYS A 28 -11.28 -0.41 5.56
CA CYS A 28 -10.02 0.13 6.06
C CYS A 28 -10.02 1.66 6.03
N CYS A 29 -10.36 2.27 4.90
CA CYS A 29 -10.33 3.73 4.76
C CYS A 29 -11.35 4.43 5.68
N LYS A 30 -12.56 3.89 5.83
CA LYS A 30 -13.55 4.37 6.81
C LYS A 30 -13.05 4.29 8.26
N SER A 31 -12.21 3.30 8.56
CA SER A 31 -11.58 3.13 9.87
C SER A 31 -10.32 3.97 10.07
N GLY A 32 -9.98 4.87 9.14
CA GLY A 32 -8.78 5.72 9.23
C GLY A 32 -7.48 5.02 8.82
N ILE A 33 -7.56 3.84 8.20
CA ILE A 33 -6.41 3.04 7.76
C ILE A 33 -6.30 3.12 6.23
N VAL A 34 -5.10 3.38 5.70
CA VAL A 34 -4.87 3.37 4.25
C VAL A 34 -5.10 1.96 3.70
N GLY A 35 -6.23 1.74 3.05
CA GLY A 35 -6.55 0.48 2.37
C GLY A 35 -5.88 0.41 1.00
N THR A 36 -5.29 -0.74 0.64
CA THR A 36 -4.61 -0.90 -0.65
C THR A 36 -4.98 -2.22 -1.33
N PHE A 37 -4.95 -2.23 -2.67
CA PHE A 37 -5.20 -3.43 -3.46
C PHE A 37 -4.37 -3.43 -4.76
N PRO A 38 -3.99 -4.61 -5.30
CA PRO A 38 -3.35 -4.71 -6.61
C PRO A 38 -4.36 -4.48 -7.73
N ALA A 39 -4.00 -3.68 -8.75
CA ALA A 39 -4.84 -3.53 -9.95
C ALA A 39 -5.13 -4.88 -10.63
N LEU A 40 -4.17 -5.82 -10.57
CA LEU A 40 -4.30 -7.16 -11.13
C LEU A 40 -5.27 -8.09 -10.38
N ASN A 41 -5.80 -7.70 -9.22
CA ASN A 41 -6.84 -8.48 -8.53
C ASN A 41 -8.15 -8.50 -9.30
N HIS A 42 -8.40 -7.49 -10.13
CA HIS A 42 -9.43 -7.61 -11.16
C HIS A 42 -8.81 -8.08 -12.48
N ARG A 43 -9.48 -9.03 -13.16
CA ARG A 43 -8.94 -9.66 -14.39
C ARG A 43 -8.82 -8.71 -15.58
N THR A 44 -9.59 -7.63 -15.61
CA THR A 44 -9.64 -6.67 -16.73
C THR A 44 -9.37 -5.25 -16.23
N THR A 45 -8.78 -4.40 -17.09
CA THR A 45 -8.61 -2.97 -16.80
C THR A 45 -9.95 -2.26 -16.58
N LYS A 46 -11.00 -2.64 -17.33
CA LYS A 46 -12.34 -2.09 -17.14
C LYS A 46 -12.89 -2.37 -15.72
N GLY A 47 -12.83 -3.61 -15.28
CA GLY A 47 -13.29 -3.96 -13.94
C GLY A 47 -12.41 -3.38 -12.84
N PHE A 48 -11.11 -3.19 -13.08
CA PHE A 48 -10.26 -2.42 -12.18
C PHE A 48 -10.75 -0.97 -12.07
N GLU A 49 -11.14 -0.34 -13.19
CA GLU A 49 -11.73 1.00 -13.17
C GLU A 49 -13.04 1.04 -12.38
N GLU A 50 -13.92 0.07 -12.57
CA GLU A 50 -15.17 -0.07 -11.82
C GLU A 50 -14.92 -0.12 -10.30
N TRP A 51 -13.90 -0.86 -9.86
CA TRP A 51 -13.49 -0.91 -8.45
C TRP A 51 -12.99 0.44 -7.93
N VAL A 52 -12.18 1.15 -8.70
CA VAL A 52 -11.70 2.49 -8.33
C VAL A 52 -12.88 3.47 -8.15
N VAL A 53 -13.86 3.43 -9.07
CA VAL A 53 -15.06 4.27 -9.00
C VAL A 53 -15.90 3.91 -7.78
N GLN A 54 -16.14 2.62 -7.54
CA GLN A 54 -16.88 2.15 -6.36
C GLN A 54 -16.24 2.67 -5.06
N ILE A 55 -14.92 2.46 -4.89
CA ILE A 55 -14.21 2.90 -3.69
C ILE A 55 -14.37 4.41 -3.49
N LYS A 56 -14.17 5.21 -4.53
CA LYS A 56 -14.30 6.67 -4.44
C LYS A 56 -15.70 7.11 -4.04
N ASN A 57 -16.73 6.52 -4.63
CA ASN A 57 -18.12 6.88 -4.36
C ASN A 57 -18.49 6.55 -2.92
N GLU A 58 -18.20 5.32 -2.46
CA GLU A 58 -18.55 4.90 -1.10
C GLU A 58 -17.76 5.67 -0.02
N LEU A 59 -16.51 6.04 -0.27
CA LEU A 59 -15.76 6.90 0.65
C LEU A 59 -16.33 8.34 0.68
N SER A 60 -16.72 8.88 -0.48
CA SER A 60 -17.35 10.20 -0.56
C SER A 60 -18.71 10.23 0.14
N GLU A 61 -19.52 9.18 0.02
CA GLU A 61 -20.80 9.05 0.74
C GLU A 61 -20.56 9.00 2.26
N PHE A 62 -19.65 8.14 2.70
CA PHE A 62 -19.29 8.07 4.12
C PHE A 62 -18.85 9.42 4.70
N GLU A 63 -18.05 10.19 3.98
CA GLU A 63 -17.62 11.52 4.43
C GLU A 63 -18.79 12.49 4.53
N LYS A 64 -19.75 12.46 3.58
CA LYS A 64 -20.95 13.31 3.59
C LYS A 64 -21.89 12.94 4.73
N GLU A 65 -22.12 11.65 4.96
CA GLU A 65 -23.05 11.16 5.98
C GLU A 65 -22.55 11.34 7.41
N THR A 66 -21.23 11.12 7.60
CA THR A 66 -20.66 11.10 8.95
C THR A 66 -19.93 12.38 9.34
N GLY A 67 -19.60 13.23 8.38
CA GLY A 67 -18.70 14.38 8.57
C GLY A 67 -17.25 14.00 8.90
N LYS A 68 -16.91 12.71 8.88
CA LYS A 68 -15.54 12.20 9.14
C LYS A 68 -14.80 12.04 7.84
N LYS A 69 -13.53 12.41 7.82
CA LYS A 69 -12.67 12.18 6.66
C LYS A 69 -12.18 10.73 6.63
N ALA A 70 -12.37 10.05 5.51
CA ALA A 70 -11.80 8.73 5.28
C ALA A 70 -10.30 8.81 4.99
N ALA A 71 -9.54 7.75 5.34
CA ALA A 71 -8.17 7.65 4.90
C ALA A 71 -8.09 7.46 3.37
N PRO A 72 -7.01 7.91 2.72
CA PRO A 72 -6.85 7.69 1.28
C PRO A 72 -6.64 6.20 0.98
N PHE A 73 -7.05 5.76 -0.20
CA PHE A 73 -6.75 4.41 -0.68
C PHE A 73 -5.53 4.39 -1.60
N GLY A 74 -4.93 3.21 -1.76
CA GLY A 74 -3.79 3.00 -2.64
C GLY A 74 -4.00 1.84 -3.61
N VAL A 75 -3.39 1.97 -4.80
CA VAL A 75 -3.38 0.95 -5.84
C VAL A 75 -1.95 0.47 -6.09
N ASN A 76 -1.72 -0.84 -6.04
CA ASN A 76 -0.43 -1.42 -6.42
C ASN A 76 -0.42 -1.72 -7.93
N LEU A 77 0.60 -1.23 -8.62
CA LEU A 77 0.92 -1.51 -10.01
C LEU A 77 2.22 -2.31 -10.07
N ILE A 78 2.15 -3.53 -10.62
CA ILE A 78 3.34 -4.34 -10.86
C ILE A 78 3.99 -3.84 -12.15
N VAL A 79 5.10 -3.10 -12.00
CA VAL A 79 5.85 -2.50 -13.11
C VAL A 79 6.89 -3.50 -13.62
N HIS A 80 6.43 -4.53 -14.27
CA HIS A 80 7.28 -5.53 -14.90
C HIS A 80 6.90 -5.68 -16.37
N ASN A 81 7.89 -5.99 -17.24
CA ASN A 81 7.69 -6.12 -18.67
C ASN A 81 6.70 -7.24 -19.07
N THR A 82 6.49 -8.22 -18.18
CA THR A 82 5.47 -9.27 -18.38
C THR A 82 4.05 -8.81 -18.05
N ASN A 83 3.87 -7.64 -17.45
CA ASN A 83 2.53 -7.10 -17.21
C ASN A 83 2.08 -6.21 -18.39
N PRO A 84 1.25 -6.71 -19.30
CA PRO A 84 0.82 -5.94 -20.47
C PRO A 84 -0.12 -4.79 -20.10
N ARG A 85 -0.71 -4.82 -18.90
CA ARG A 85 -1.76 -3.88 -18.47
C ARG A 85 -1.22 -2.65 -17.77
N VAL A 86 0.05 -2.59 -17.39
CA VAL A 86 0.58 -1.52 -16.55
C VAL A 86 0.30 -0.12 -17.08
N ARG A 87 0.37 0.08 -18.41
CA ARG A 87 0.11 1.37 -19.05
C ARG A 87 -1.35 1.79 -18.98
N ASP A 88 -2.25 0.84 -19.22
CA ASP A 88 -3.70 1.11 -19.22
C ASP A 88 -4.22 1.25 -17.79
N ASP A 89 -3.75 0.42 -16.85
CA ASP A 89 -4.09 0.57 -15.43
C ASP A 89 -3.54 1.91 -14.85
N LEU A 90 -2.37 2.37 -15.30
CA LEU A 90 -1.85 3.70 -14.94
C LEU A 90 -2.75 4.83 -15.47
N LYS A 91 -3.27 4.73 -16.70
CA LYS A 91 -4.22 5.73 -17.24
C LYS A 91 -5.47 5.83 -16.36
N ILE A 92 -5.97 4.70 -15.82
CA ILE A 92 -7.09 4.69 -14.88
C ILE A 92 -6.71 5.42 -13.58
N CYS A 93 -5.52 5.15 -13.03
CA CYS A 93 -5.03 5.86 -11.85
C CYS A 93 -4.98 7.37 -12.07
N ILE A 94 -4.50 7.83 -13.22
CA ILE A 94 -4.44 9.25 -13.59
C ILE A 94 -5.85 9.84 -13.76
N LYS A 95 -6.71 9.17 -14.55
CA LYS A 95 -8.08 9.60 -14.84
C LYS A 95 -8.89 9.84 -13.55
N HIS A 96 -8.75 8.93 -12.59
CA HIS A 96 -9.48 8.98 -11.33
C HIS A 96 -8.70 9.63 -10.19
N LYS A 97 -7.50 10.15 -10.45
CA LYS A 97 -6.62 10.79 -9.47
C LYS A 97 -6.46 9.92 -8.22
N VAL A 98 -6.03 8.66 -8.42
CA VAL A 98 -5.80 7.72 -7.31
C VAL A 98 -4.78 8.32 -6.34
N PRO A 99 -5.10 8.47 -5.04
CA PRO A 99 -4.26 9.26 -4.12
C PRO A 99 -2.86 8.65 -3.92
N ILE A 100 -2.77 7.32 -3.87
CA ILE A 100 -1.53 6.60 -3.61
C ILE A 100 -1.35 5.51 -4.67
N VAL A 101 -0.22 5.54 -5.37
CA VAL A 101 0.19 4.46 -6.26
C VAL A 101 1.40 3.76 -5.65
N ILE A 102 1.30 2.45 -5.47
CA ILE A 102 2.40 1.61 -5.01
C ILE A 102 2.97 0.90 -6.23
N THR A 103 4.29 0.92 -6.38
CA THR A 103 4.95 0.25 -7.49
C THR A 103 5.82 -0.89 -6.96
N SER A 104 5.75 -2.03 -7.65
CA SER A 104 6.57 -3.21 -7.36
C SER A 104 7.27 -3.63 -8.63
N LEU A 105 8.54 -3.99 -8.55
CA LEU A 105 9.39 -4.45 -9.65
C LEU A 105 9.56 -3.41 -10.78
N GLY A 106 10.78 -3.21 -11.26
CA GLY A 106 11.09 -2.41 -12.45
C GLY A 106 11.33 -0.92 -12.25
N ALA A 107 11.50 -0.19 -13.37
CA ALA A 107 11.80 1.24 -13.42
C ALA A 107 10.52 2.10 -13.32
N VAL A 108 10.54 3.12 -12.49
CA VAL A 108 9.34 3.88 -12.12
C VAL A 108 9.37 5.37 -12.46
N SER A 109 10.47 5.94 -12.99
CA SER A 109 10.60 7.38 -13.16
C SER A 109 9.50 8.05 -14.00
N GLN A 110 9.12 7.46 -15.13
CA GLN A 110 8.01 7.97 -15.95
C GLN A 110 6.66 7.88 -15.22
N LEU A 111 6.45 6.82 -14.47
CA LEU A 111 5.23 6.62 -13.68
C LEU A 111 5.15 7.65 -12.55
N VAL A 112 6.25 7.93 -11.87
CA VAL A 112 6.33 8.95 -10.82
C VAL A 112 5.89 10.30 -11.36
N GLY A 113 6.45 10.76 -12.49
CA GLY A 113 6.05 12.03 -13.12
C GLY A 113 4.55 12.06 -13.48
N ALA A 114 4.02 10.96 -14.00
CA ALA A 114 2.61 10.88 -14.37
C ALA A 114 1.68 10.95 -13.13
N VAL A 115 2.04 10.31 -12.01
CA VAL A 115 1.26 10.37 -10.77
C VAL A 115 1.38 11.74 -10.11
N HIS A 116 2.57 12.32 -10.08
CA HIS A 116 2.80 13.67 -9.54
C HIS A 116 2.02 14.74 -10.31
N SER A 117 1.76 14.55 -11.62
CA SER A 117 1.04 15.54 -12.43
C SER A 117 -0.38 15.87 -11.93
N TYR A 118 -0.99 14.98 -11.15
CA TYR A 118 -2.30 15.22 -10.54
C TYR A 118 -2.26 15.32 -9.01
N GLY A 119 -1.08 15.35 -8.40
CA GLY A 119 -0.88 15.49 -6.95
C GLY A 119 -0.96 14.14 -6.19
N GLY A 120 -0.87 13.00 -6.87
CA GLY A 120 -0.79 11.68 -6.24
C GLY A 120 0.61 11.40 -5.67
N LEU A 121 0.69 10.44 -4.75
CA LEU A 121 1.94 9.98 -4.14
C LEU A 121 2.35 8.62 -4.69
N VAL A 122 3.67 8.41 -4.85
CA VAL A 122 4.23 7.13 -5.29
C VAL A 122 5.08 6.52 -4.20
N TYR A 123 4.74 5.30 -3.79
CA TYR A 123 5.58 4.46 -2.93
C TYR A 123 6.13 3.28 -3.71
N HIS A 124 7.34 2.83 -3.36
CA HIS A 124 7.98 1.72 -4.06
C HIS A 124 8.44 0.63 -3.11
N ASP A 125 8.12 -0.64 -3.46
CA ASP A 125 8.56 -1.82 -2.71
C ASP A 125 10.05 -2.09 -2.92
N VAL A 126 10.80 -2.19 -1.83
CA VAL A 126 12.24 -2.47 -1.86
C VAL A 126 12.62 -3.55 -0.86
N ILE A 127 13.54 -4.42 -1.26
CA ILE A 127 14.04 -5.53 -0.43
C ILE A 127 15.53 -5.36 -0.03
N LYS A 128 16.22 -4.37 -0.59
CA LYS A 128 17.64 -4.09 -0.34
C LYS A 128 18.01 -2.66 -0.73
N LYS A 129 19.16 -2.20 -0.22
CA LYS A 129 19.69 -0.85 -0.43
C LYS A 129 19.70 -0.41 -1.91
N ARG A 130 20.28 -1.21 -2.81
CA ARG A 130 20.36 -0.87 -4.24
C ARG A 130 19.00 -0.60 -4.89
N HIS A 131 17.94 -1.29 -4.44
CA HIS A 131 16.57 -1.02 -4.94
C HIS A 131 16.06 0.32 -4.41
N ALA A 132 16.36 0.62 -3.14
CA ALA A 132 15.98 1.88 -2.51
C ALA A 132 16.70 3.09 -3.14
N GLU A 133 17.99 2.96 -3.46
CA GLU A 133 18.76 4.00 -4.15
C GLU A 133 18.13 4.31 -5.51
N LYS A 134 17.84 3.30 -6.33
CA LYS A 134 17.20 3.49 -7.64
C LYS A 134 15.80 4.10 -7.53
N ALA A 135 14.99 3.69 -6.55
CA ALA A 135 13.68 4.26 -6.32
C ALA A 135 13.77 5.72 -5.87
N SER A 136 14.75 6.04 -5.02
CA SER A 136 15.05 7.41 -4.60
C SER A 136 15.44 8.31 -5.78
N GLU A 137 16.32 7.82 -6.67
CA GLU A 137 16.71 8.53 -7.90
C GLU A 137 15.52 8.74 -8.84
N ALA A 138 14.58 7.81 -8.88
CA ALA A 138 13.33 7.95 -9.64
C ALA A 138 12.35 8.97 -9.06
N GLY A 139 12.60 9.50 -7.85
CA GLY A 139 11.84 10.58 -7.23
C GLY A 139 10.63 10.15 -6.42
N VAL A 140 10.50 8.87 -6.03
CA VAL A 140 9.37 8.37 -5.22
C VAL A 140 9.19 9.14 -3.92
N ASP A 141 7.96 9.17 -3.39
CA ASP A 141 7.60 9.88 -2.16
C ASP A 141 7.87 9.06 -0.91
N GLY A 142 7.98 7.75 -1.05
CA GLY A 142 8.33 6.87 0.04
C GLY A 142 8.75 5.47 -0.42
N LEU A 143 9.35 4.75 0.51
CA LEU A 143 9.80 3.37 0.33
C LEU A 143 9.03 2.43 1.24
N ILE A 144 8.59 1.30 0.70
CA ILE A 144 8.05 0.19 1.46
C ILE A 144 9.18 -0.83 1.60
N LEU A 145 9.71 -0.94 2.81
CA LEU A 145 10.80 -1.85 3.13
C LEU A 145 10.23 -3.25 3.37
N VAL A 146 10.31 -4.11 2.39
CA VAL A 146 9.84 -5.49 2.45
C VAL A 146 10.94 -6.36 3.05
N SER A 147 10.93 -6.47 4.37
CA SER A 147 11.97 -7.14 5.15
C SER A 147 11.74 -8.65 5.29
N ALA A 148 12.64 -9.33 5.98
CA ALA A 148 12.46 -10.73 6.35
C ALA A 148 11.15 -10.91 7.14
N GLY A 149 10.41 -11.98 6.80
CA GLY A 149 9.08 -12.27 7.36
C GLY A 149 7.90 -11.58 6.66
N ALA A 150 8.15 -10.77 5.64
CA ALA A 150 7.09 -10.31 4.75
C ALA A 150 6.62 -11.46 3.84
N GLY A 151 5.32 -11.54 3.58
CA GLY A 151 4.75 -12.51 2.64
C GLY A 151 5.10 -12.21 1.18
N GLY A 152 4.93 -13.20 0.31
CA GLY A 152 5.21 -13.08 -1.13
C GLY A 152 6.72 -13.04 -1.45
N HIS A 153 7.12 -12.11 -2.31
CA HIS A 153 8.53 -11.89 -2.69
C HIS A 153 9.26 -11.06 -1.62
N GLY A 154 9.21 -11.52 -0.37
CA GLY A 154 9.81 -10.85 0.76
C GLY A 154 11.34 -10.78 0.69
N GLY A 155 11.91 -9.75 1.31
CA GLY A 155 13.35 -9.66 1.51
C GLY A 155 13.85 -10.63 2.58
N THR A 156 15.14 -10.86 2.59
CA THR A 156 15.83 -11.69 3.60
C THR A 156 16.52 -10.85 4.67
N ILE A 157 16.54 -9.53 4.52
CA ILE A 157 17.23 -8.62 5.43
C ILE A 157 16.36 -8.38 6.67
N ASN A 158 16.99 -8.47 7.84
CA ASN A 158 16.34 -8.14 9.10
C ASN A 158 15.76 -6.71 9.06
N PRO A 159 14.53 -6.48 9.55
CA PRO A 159 13.86 -5.18 9.48
C PRO A 159 14.66 -4.05 10.14
N MET A 160 15.25 -4.28 11.30
CA MET A 160 16.05 -3.30 12.03
C MET A 160 17.26 -2.84 11.19
N SER A 161 18.00 -3.80 10.59
CA SER A 161 19.15 -3.50 9.75
C SER A 161 18.76 -2.77 8.46
N LEU A 162 17.65 -3.18 7.84
CA LEU A 162 17.15 -2.58 6.60
C LEU A 162 16.73 -1.13 6.82
N VAL A 163 15.95 -0.85 7.86
CA VAL A 163 15.53 0.52 8.22
C VAL A 163 16.75 1.39 8.52
N ALA A 164 17.69 0.91 9.35
CA ALA A 164 18.88 1.66 9.73
C ALA A 164 19.76 2.00 8.51
N GLU A 165 19.89 1.07 7.55
CA GLU A 165 20.67 1.29 6.34
C GLU A 165 20.00 2.32 5.40
N ILE A 166 18.70 2.20 5.17
CA ILE A 166 17.97 3.07 4.26
C ILE A 166 17.87 4.50 4.81
N LYS A 167 17.65 4.68 6.10
CA LYS A 167 17.58 6.01 6.74
C LYS A 167 18.86 6.84 6.61
N LYS A 168 20.00 6.25 6.33
CA LYS A 168 21.25 7.00 6.13
C LYS A 168 21.17 7.95 4.93
N PHE A 169 20.46 7.56 3.86
CA PHE A 169 20.38 8.36 2.64
C PHE A 169 18.96 8.78 2.25
N PHE A 170 17.92 8.02 2.60
CA PHE A 170 16.54 8.36 2.26
C PHE A 170 15.86 9.09 3.42
N LYS A 171 15.34 10.31 3.15
CA LYS A 171 14.78 11.22 4.16
C LYS A 171 13.27 11.46 4.03
N LYS A 172 12.63 10.79 3.05
CA LYS A 172 11.19 10.81 2.88
C LYS A 172 10.55 9.63 3.62
N THR A 173 9.27 9.37 3.38
CA THR A 173 8.47 8.37 4.08
C THR A 173 9.05 6.95 3.97
N ILE A 174 9.22 6.29 5.10
CA ILE A 174 9.61 4.89 5.23
C ILE A 174 8.45 4.09 5.84
N ILE A 175 8.05 3.04 5.15
CA ILE A 175 7.01 2.10 5.56
C ILE A 175 7.66 0.75 5.77
N LEU A 176 7.50 0.14 6.95
CA LEU A 176 8.07 -1.18 7.23
C LEU A 176 7.04 -2.29 7.02
N SER A 177 7.43 -3.33 6.29
CA SER A 177 6.66 -4.55 6.06
C SER A 177 7.46 -5.79 6.49
N GLY A 178 6.80 -6.71 7.16
CA GLY A 178 7.35 -8.00 7.61
C GLY A 178 7.03 -8.28 9.07
N CYS A 179 6.35 -9.41 9.33
CA CYS A 179 5.98 -9.89 10.67
C CYS A 179 5.23 -8.86 11.54
N ILE A 180 4.41 -8.00 10.94
CA ILE A 180 3.64 -6.98 11.66
C ILE A 180 2.17 -7.43 11.68
N SER A 181 1.63 -7.73 12.87
CA SER A 181 0.27 -8.25 13.07
C SER A 181 -0.47 -7.62 14.24
N THR A 182 0.23 -6.99 15.17
CA THR A 182 -0.33 -6.41 16.40
C THR A 182 0.02 -4.93 16.53
N GLY A 183 -0.67 -4.23 17.45
CA GLY A 183 -0.31 -2.84 17.81
C GLY A 183 1.09 -2.71 18.38
N GLN A 184 1.59 -3.75 19.07
CA GLN A 184 2.95 -3.76 19.62
C GLN A 184 3.99 -3.85 18.49
N ASP A 185 3.71 -4.63 17.43
CA ASP A 185 4.60 -4.70 16.27
C ASP A 185 4.65 -3.36 15.53
N ILE A 186 3.50 -2.66 15.44
CA ILE A 186 3.43 -1.30 14.88
C ILE A 186 4.31 -0.35 15.70
N ALA A 187 4.17 -0.35 17.02
CA ALA A 187 4.99 0.47 17.90
C ALA A 187 6.49 0.16 17.74
N SER A 188 6.85 -1.12 17.59
CA SER A 188 8.23 -1.56 17.35
C SER A 188 8.74 -1.05 15.99
N ALA A 189 7.94 -1.10 14.93
CA ALA A 189 8.30 -0.55 13.64
C ALA A 189 8.59 0.95 13.70
N MET A 190 7.76 1.70 14.44
CA MET A 190 7.97 3.13 14.68
C MET A 190 9.26 3.40 15.47
N GLN A 191 9.55 2.60 16.51
CA GLN A 191 10.79 2.73 17.29
C GLN A 191 12.04 2.40 16.46
N MET A 192 11.94 1.48 15.48
CA MET A 192 13.02 1.25 14.52
C MET A 192 13.26 2.44 13.58
N GLY A 193 12.28 3.36 13.51
CA GLY A 193 12.36 4.59 12.73
C GLY A 193 11.58 4.54 11.40
N ALA A 194 10.67 3.61 11.22
CA ALA A 194 9.67 3.68 10.16
C ALA A 194 8.62 4.75 10.50
N ASP A 195 8.05 5.38 9.48
CA ASP A 195 6.96 6.34 9.65
C ASP A 195 5.60 5.64 9.68
N PHE A 196 5.50 4.47 9.04
CA PHE A 196 4.31 3.63 8.99
C PHE A 196 4.66 2.14 9.02
N ALA A 197 3.70 1.34 9.46
CA ALA A 197 3.74 -0.11 9.39
C ALA A 197 2.80 -0.65 8.30
N TYR A 198 3.22 -1.72 7.62
CA TYR A 198 2.51 -2.33 6.50
C TYR A 198 2.09 -3.76 6.85
N MET A 199 0.79 -3.98 7.01
CA MET A 199 0.22 -5.24 7.51
C MET A 199 -0.53 -5.98 6.40
N GLY A 200 -0.41 -7.30 6.37
CA GLY A 200 -1.09 -8.17 5.42
C GLY A 200 -1.95 -9.23 6.08
N THR A 201 -1.33 -10.24 6.68
CA THR A 201 -1.95 -11.47 7.18
C THR A 201 -3.18 -11.21 8.08
N ARG A 202 -3.10 -10.22 8.97
CA ARG A 202 -4.21 -9.86 9.86
C ARG A 202 -5.49 -9.51 9.10
N PHE A 203 -5.37 -8.93 7.90
CA PHE A 203 -6.51 -8.52 7.07
C PHE A 203 -7.05 -9.66 6.18
N ILE A 204 -6.31 -10.75 5.99
CA ILE A 204 -6.79 -11.91 5.26
C ILE A 204 -7.98 -12.53 6.01
N ASN A 205 -7.88 -12.63 7.33
CA ASN A 205 -8.89 -13.21 8.19
C ASN A 205 -9.98 -12.20 8.61
N THR A 206 -10.43 -11.37 7.68
CA THR A 206 -11.57 -10.48 7.87
C THR A 206 -12.71 -10.89 6.95
N LYS A 207 -13.96 -10.60 7.36
CA LYS A 207 -15.15 -10.91 6.56
C LYS A 207 -15.23 -10.09 5.26
N GLU A 208 -14.50 -8.97 5.17
CA GLU A 208 -14.42 -8.11 4.01
C GLU A 208 -13.40 -8.57 2.97
N SER A 209 -12.53 -9.51 3.32
CA SER A 209 -11.54 -10.06 2.40
C SER A 209 -12.19 -11.00 1.38
N LEU A 210 -11.56 -11.11 0.20
CA LEU A 210 -11.98 -12.05 -0.85
C LEU A 210 -11.42 -13.46 -0.64
N ALA A 211 -10.72 -13.72 0.47
CA ALA A 211 -10.17 -15.03 0.79
C ALA A 211 -11.31 -16.03 1.07
N ASP A 212 -11.13 -17.25 0.57
CA ASP A 212 -12.03 -18.34 0.89
C ASP A 212 -12.00 -18.68 2.39
N GLU A 213 -13.11 -19.13 2.95
CA GLU A 213 -13.21 -19.46 4.39
C GLU A 213 -12.18 -20.50 4.81
N GLY A 214 -11.96 -21.55 4.00
CA GLY A 214 -10.92 -22.55 4.29
C GLY A 214 -9.50 -21.97 4.34
N TYR A 215 -9.22 -20.86 3.61
CA TYR A 215 -7.94 -20.18 3.72
C TYR A 215 -7.87 -19.31 4.99
N LYS A 216 -8.98 -18.70 5.39
CA LYS A 216 -9.06 -17.93 6.64
C LYS A 216 -8.86 -18.83 7.87
N ASP A 217 -9.40 -20.05 7.83
CA ASP A 217 -9.27 -21.03 8.92
C ASP A 217 -7.83 -21.54 9.13
N MET A 218 -6.95 -21.37 8.13
CA MET A 218 -5.53 -21.74 8.22
C MET A 218 -4.63 -20.65 8.83
N ILE A 219 -5.16 -19.46 9.09
CA ILE A 219 -4.44 -18.30 9.60
C ILE A 219 -4.85 -17.97 11.03
#